data_a2ee183cfcab80e43115a50e33a7ee71
#
_entry.id   a2ee183cfcab80e43115a50e33a7ee71
#
_cell.length_a   1.000
_cell.length_b   1.000
_cell.length_c   1.000
_cell.angle_alpha   90.00
_cell.angle_beta   90.00
_cell.angle_gamma   90.00
#
_symmetry.space_group_name_H-M   'P 1'
#
loop_
_entity.id
_entity.type
_entity.pdbx_description
1 polymer ?
#
loop_
_entity_poly.entity_id
_entity_poly.type
_entity_poly.pdbx_seq_one_letter_code
_entity_poly.pdbx_strand_id
1 'polypeptide(L)'
;MATEKLYYQDAHQAAFEARVVSCQPGKHGYDVVLDRTCFYPEGGGQPGDTGFLSGVRVTDTHERGGEIVHFCEQPLSEGQSVEGRIDYTRRFEFMQLHSGEHILSGVVHRRFGYENVGFHMGADFVTIDFSGMLTQEDLSAVEAEANEWVWKNVPIEITYPDAEALKAIPYRSKKELTGQVRIVTIPGADICACCGTHVSSTGEIGLIKIFSCVKFHDGVRLEILCGRRALAYLSEIAEQNRRVSGLLSAKPLETAAAVRRLLDAEAAQKQRAAGLEEAVFAQKAQALAGAGNVLLFEPAMNPDSLRRLTDLVMSACGGRAAVFAGSDADGYKYSVGEQDGDLRQLVKELNAQLHGRGGGKPFFAQGSVQAGRAEIEVFFAGR
;
A
#
# COMPACT_ATOMS: atom_id res chain seq x y z
N MET A 1 -23.95 -32.53 -19.82
CA MET A 1 -23.11 -32.40 -21.07
C MET A 1 -22.05 -31.36 -20.79
N ALA A 2 -20.82 -31.55 -21.29
CA ALA A 2 -19.80 -30.50 -21.11
C ALA A 2 -20.25 -29.21 -21.83
N THR A 3 -20.07 -28.06 -21.20
CA THR A 3 -20.38 -26.75 -21.78
C THR A 3 -19.38 -26.43 -22.91
N GLU A 4 -19.86 -26.00 -24.08
CA GLU A 4 -18.99 -25.52 -25.17
C GLU A 4 -18.35 -24.19 -24.76
N LYS A 5 -17.00 -24.15 -24.80
CA LYS A 5 -16.18 -23.02 -24.32
C LYS A 5 -15.85 -22.05 -25.46
N LEU A 6 -16.75 -21.11 -25.76
CA LEU A 6 -16.59 -20.14 -26.85
C LEU A 6 -15.38 -19.21 -26.65
N TYR A 7 -15.06 -18.89 -25.41
CA TYR A 7 -13.90 -18.07 -25.06
C TYR A 7 -12.53 -18.68 -25.47
N TYR A 8 -12.50 -19.95 -25.83
CA TYR A 8 -11.30 -20.58 -26.41
C TYR A 8 -11.28 -20.49 -27.94
N GLN A 9 -12.42 -20.24 -28.57
CA GLN A 9 -12.50 -20.00 -30.00
C GLN A 9 -12.16 -18.53 -30.32
N ASP A 10 -12.74 -17.60 -29.55
CA ASP A 10 -12.47 -16.18 -29.64
C ASP A 10 -12.56 -15.56 -28.21
N ALA A 11 -11.42 -15.17 -27.65
CA ALA A 11 -11.36 -14.54 -26.33
C ALA A 11 -11.98 -13.12 -26.31
N HIS A 12 -12.12 -12.48 -27.47
CA HIS A 12 -12.75 -11.16 -27.63
C HIS A 12 -14.27 -11.22 -27.82
N GLN A 13 -14.85 -12.41 -28.01
CA GLN A 13 -16.28 -12.53 -28.15
C GLN A 13 -16.99 -12.13 -26.85
N ALA A 14 -17.78 -11.04 -26.92
CA ALA A 14 -18.43 -10.44 -25.75
C ALA A 14 -19.90 -10.81 -25.61
N ALA A 15 -20.56 -11.28 -26.70
CA ALA A 15 -21.96 -11.62 -26.73
C ALA A 15 -22.17 -12.95 -27.45
N PHE A 16 -23.19 -13.71 -27.05
CA PHE A 16 -23.51 -15.01 -27.60
C PHE A 16 -24.96 -15.38 -27.29
N GLU A 17 -25.49 -16.34 -28.01
CA GLU A 17 -26.75 -16.99 -27.69
C GLU A 17 -26.51 -18.41 -27.16
N ALA A 18 -27.28 -18.82 -26.18
CA ALA A 18 -27.18 -20.12 -25.56
C ALA A 18 -28.53 -20.61 -25.03
N ARG A 19 -28.59 -21.89 -24.67
CA ARG A 19 -29.76 -22.50 -24.03
C ARG A 19 -29.40 -22.87 -22.57
N VAL A 20 -30.31 -22.58 -21.65
CA VAL A 20 -30.19 -23.00 -20.26
C VAL A 20 -30.35 -24.53 -20.18
N VAL A 21 -29.32 -25.21 -19.68
CA VAL A 21 -29.28 -26.66 -19.47
C VAL A 21 -29.85 -27.01 -18.09
N SER A 22 -29.47 -26.25 -17.07
CA SER A 22 -29.98 -26.40 -15.70
C SER A 22 -29.93 -25.07 -14.94
N CYS A 23 -30.82 -24.91 -13.97
CA CYS A 23 -30.86 -23.79 -13.03
C CYS A 23 -31.28 -24.30 -11.66
N GLN A 24 -30.37 -24.21 -10.70
CA GLN A 24 -30.57 -24.70 -9.34
C GLN A 24 -30.34 -23.61 -8.30
N PRO A 25 -31.05 -23.57 -7.18
CA PRO A 25 -30.71 -22.70 -6.07
C PRO A 25 -29.27 -22.93 -5.62
N GLY A 26 -28.44 -21.89 -5.54
CA GLY A 26 -27.05 -21.90 -5.11
C GLY A 26 -26.82 -21.07 -3.85
N LYS A 27 -25.60 -21.07 -3.35
CA LYS A 27 -25.22 -20.32 -2.14
C LYS A 27 -25.40 -18.78 -2.27
N HIS A 28 -25.26 -18.26 -3.48
CA HIS A 28 -25.28 -16.82 -3.75
C HIS A 28 -26.32 -16.43 -4.83
N GLY A 29 -27.46 -17.11 -4.86
CA GLY A 29 -28.50 -16.96 -5.86
C GLY A 29 -28.78 -18.26 -6.57
N TYR A 30 -28.53 -18.33 -7.88
CA TYR A 30 -28.82 -19.50 -8.71
C TYR A 30 -27.58 -19.93 -9.48
N ASP A 31 -27.27 -21.22 -9.46
CA ASP A 31 -26.25 -21.88 -10.26
C ASP A 31 -26.87 -22.22 -11.60
N VAL A 32 -26.48 -21.53 -12.67
CA VAL A 32 -27.01 -21.71 -14.03
C VAL A 32 -25.95 -22.33 -14.94
N VAL A 33 -26.29 -23.43 -15.63
CA VAL A 33 -25.44 -24.09 -16.62
C VAL A 33 -26.05 -23.88 -18.01
N LEU A 34 -25.19 -23.53 -18.97
CA LEU A 34 -25.57 -23.33 -20.38
C LEU A 34 -24.94 -24.41 -21.27
N ASP A 35 -25.53 -24.64 -22.46
CA ASP A 35 -24.96 -25.51 -23.49
C ASP A 35 -23.62 -24.96 -24.05
N ARG A 36 -23.48 -23.63 -24.13
CA ARG A 36 -22.28 -22.90 -24.57
C ARG A 36 -22.12 -21.57 -23.82
N THR A 37 -20.90 -21.04 -23.76
CA THR A 37 -20.68 -19.78 -23.06
C THR A 37 -19.39 -19.06 -23.50
N CYS A 38 -19.44 -17.69 -23.54
CA CYS A 38 -18.26 -16.83 -23.58
C CYS A 38 -17.69 -16.50 -22.19
N PHE A 39 -18.41 -16.79 -21.11
CA PHE A 39 -17.94 -16.52 -19.76
C PHE A 39 -16.76 -17.46 -19.40
N TYR A 40 -15.61 -16.88 -19.12
CA TYR A 40 -14.43 -17.59 -18.63
C TYR A 40 -14.63 -17.94 -17.14
N PRO A 41 -14.49 -19.20 -16.74
CA PRO A 41 -14.53 -19.59 -15.33
C PRO A 41 -13.25 -19.23 -14.62
N GLU A 42 -13.32 -18.96 -13.31
CA GLU A 42 -12.13 -18.77 -12.50
C GLU A 42 -11.15 -19.94 -12.66
N GLY A 43 -9.89 -19.60 -12.98
CA GLY A 43 -8.86 -20.63 -13.16
C GLY A 43 -7.51 -20.03 -13.52
N GLY A 44 -6.43 -20.75 -13.16
CA GLY A 44 -5.07 -20.34 -13.51
C GLY A 44 -4.62 -18.98 -12.93
N GLY A 45 -5.24 -18.54 -11.82
CA GLY A 45 -4.96 -17.23 -11.21
C GLY A 45 -5.75 -16.07 -11.82
N GLN A 46 -6.58 -16.33 -12.85
CA GLN A 46 -7.49 -15.34 -13.44
C GLN A 46 -8.89 -15.52 -12.84
N PRO A 47 -9.55 -14.46 -12.32
CA PRO A 47 -10.92 -14.51 -11.83
C PRO A 47 -11.93 -14.86 -12.93
N GLY A 48 -13.08 -15.43 -12.55
CA GLY A 48 -14.20 -15.71 -13.43
C GLY A 48 -14.82 -14.44 -14.00
N ASP A 49 -15.44 -14.53 -15.17
CA ASP A 49 -16.14 -13.42 -15.76
C ASP A 49 -17.45 -13.12 -15.06
N THR A 50 -17.86 -11.87 -15.21
CA THR A 50 -19.16 -11.35 -14.81
C THR A 50 -19.89 -10.78 -16.03
N GLY A 51 -21.20 -10.56 -15.91
CA GLY A 51 -22.00 -10.02 -17.03
C GLY A 51 -23.49 -10.24 -16.84
N PHE A 52 -24.19 -10.54 -17.94
CA PHE A 52 -25.63 -10.70 -17.93
C PHE A 52 -26.08 -11.88 -18.83
N LEU A 53 -27.15 -12.56 -18.42
CA LEU A 53 -27.90 -13.56 -19.20
C LEU A 53 -29.33 -13.07 -19.33
N SER A 54 -29.73 -12.59 -20.50
CA SER A 54 -31.08 -12.03 -20.77
C SER A 54 -31.53 -11.03 -19.69
N GLY A 55 -30.63 -10.13 -19.26
CA GLY A 55 -30.88 -9.13 -18.22
C GLY A 55 -30.64 -9.58 -16.77
N VAL A 56 -30.47 -10.88 -16.53
CA VAL A 56 -30.11 -11.41 -15.20
C VAL A 56 -28.62 -11.24 -14.97
N ARG A 57 -28.21 -10.63 -13.86
CA ARG A 57 -26.80 -10.42 -13.49
C ARG A 57 -26.11 -11.75 -13.20
N VAL A 58 -24.94 -11.97 -13.81
CA VAL A 58 -23.96 -13.00 -13.48
C VAL A 58 -22.85 -12.36 -12.65
N THR A 59 -22.71 -12.78 -11.41
CA THR A 59 -21.78 -12.21 -10.45
C THR A 59 -20.42 -12.90 -10.44
N ASP A 60 -20.36 -14.16 -10.87
CA ASP A 60 -19.14 -14.95 -10.98
C ASP A 60 -19.37 -16.18 -11.89
N THR A 61 -18.27 -16.82 -12.30
CA THR A 61 -18.29 -17.99 -13.19
C THR A 61 -17.23 -19.00 -12.76
N HIS A 62 -17.62 -20.27 -12.57
CA HIS A 62 -16.72 -21.35 -12.17
C HIS A 62 -16.89 -22.61 -13.04
N GLU A 63 -15.87 -23.46 -13.07
CA GLU A 63 -15.96 -24.79 -13.70
C GLU A 63 -16.12 -25.88 -12.67
N ARG A 64 -17.12 -26.75 -12.84
CA ARG A 64 -17.37 -27.92 -11.97
C ARG A 64 -17.65 -29.14 -12.85
N GLY A 65 -16.76 -30.11 -12.82
CA GLY A 65 -16.97 -31.37 -13.56
C GLY A 65 -17.10 -31.23 -15.10
N GLY A 66 -16.46 -30.22 -15.68
CA GLY A 66 -16.53 -29.92 -17.12
C GLY A 66 -17.73 -29.08 -17.53
N GLU A 67 -18.60 -28.68 -16.61
CA GLU A 67 -19.69 -27.73 -16.81
C GLU A 67 -19.29 -26.34 -16.30
N ILE A 68 -19.67 -25.30 -17.05
CA ILE A 68 -19.45 -23.91 -16.64
C ILE A 68 -20.69 -23.42 -15.90
N VAL A 69 -20.52 -23.10 -14.63
CA VAL A 69 -21.58 -22.64 -13.72
C VAL A 69 -21.51 -21.11 -13.63
N HIS A 70 -22.62 -20.46 -13.99
CA HIS A 70 -22.81 -19.02 -13.90
C HIS A 70 -23.60 -18.72 -12.61
N PHE A 71 -23.04 -17.91 -11.69
CA PHE A 71 -23.74 -17.50 -10.47
C PHE A 71 -24.64 -16.30 -10.78
N CYS A 72 -25.94 -16.57 -10.86
CA CYS A 72 -26.96 -15.61 -11.26
C CYS A 72 -27.76 -15.11 -10.05
N GLU A 73 -28.10 -13.81 -10.03
CA GLU A 73 -28.91 -13.22 -8.95
C GLU A 73 -30.37 -13.68 -9.01
N GLN A 74 -30.87 -14.06 -10.19
CA GLN A 74 -32.25 -14.50 -10.39
C GLN A 74 -32.28 -15.81 -11.18
N PRO A 75 -33.35 -16.60 -11.05
CA PRO A 75 -33.47 -17.86 -11.79
C PRO A 75 -33.76 -17.64 -13.27
N LEU A 76 -33.31 -18.61 -14.08
CA LEU A 76 -33.66 -18.74 -15.49
C LEU A 76 -34.37 -20.09 -15.70
N SER A 77 -35.28 -20.16 -16.67
CA SER A 77 -36.03 -21.42 -16.95
C SER A 77 -35.16 -22.38 -17.74
N GLU A 78 -35.14 -23.65 -17.35
CA GLU A 78 -34.49 -24.71 -18.12
C GLU A 78 -35.11 -24.81 -19.53
N GLY A 79 -34.25 -24.99 -20.54
CA GLY A 79 -34.62 -24.99 -21.95
C GLY A 79 -34.81 -23.60 -22.56
N GLN A 80 -34.80 -22.53 -21.76
CA GLN A 80 -34.91 -21.15 -22.27
C GLN A 80 -33.69 -20.79 -23.14
N SER A 81 -33.94 -20.11 -24.27
CA SER A 81 -32.89 -19.41 -25.02
C SER A 81 -32.55 -18.09 -24.30
N VAL A 82 -31.27 -17.83 -24.11
CA VAL A 82 -30.76 -16.62 -23.45
C VAL A 82 -29.70 -15.95 -24.33
N GLU A 83 -29.71 -14.62 -24.33
CA GLU A 83 -28.59 -13.80 -24.81
C GLU A 83 -27.61 -13.58 -23.64
N GLY A 84 -26.36 -14.04 -23.79
CA GLY A 84 -25.28 -13.79 -22.86
C GLY A 84 -24.42 -12.62 -23.28
N ARG A 85 -24.04 -11.78 -22.32
CA ARG A 85 -23.12 -10.66 -22.52
C ARG A 85 -22.19 -10.53 -21.34
N ILE A 86 -20.88 -10.68 -21.56
CA ILE A 86 -19.86 -10.52 -20.53
C ILE A 86 -19.54 -9.04 -20.27
N ASP A 87 -19.01 -8.73 -19.10
CA ASP A 87 -18.38 -7.44 -18.79
C ASP A 87 -17.04 -7.33 -19.54
N TYR A 88 -17.10 -7.02 -20.83
CA TYR A 88 -15.96 -7.11 -21.74
C TYR A 88 -14.79 -6.21 -21.34
N THR A 89 -15.04 -5.03 -20.77
CA THR A 89 -13.96 -4.16 -20.27
C THR A 89 -13.12 -4.89 -19.20
N ARG A 90 -13.78 -5.56 -18.27
CA ARG A 90 -13.13 -6.36 -17.21
C ARG A 90 -12.38 -7.58 -17.80
N ARG A 91 -12.98 -8.29 -18.75
CA ARG A 91 -12.35 -9.39 -19.47
C ARG A 91 -11.08 -8.90 -20.18
N PHE A 92 -11.15 -7.81 -20.92
CA PHE A 92 -10.03 -7.27 -21.67
C PHE A 92 -8.89 -6.83 -20.76
N GLU A 93 -9.18 -6.24 -19.61
CA GLU A 93 -8.18 -5.94 -18.59
C GLU A 93 -7.47 -7.20 -18.08
N PHE A 94 -8.21 -8.29 -17.83
CA PHE A 94 -7.59 -9.57 -17.46
C PHE A 94 -6.74 -10.16 -18.58
N MET A 95 -7.16 -10.04 -19.84
CA MET A 95 -6.37 -10.47 -21.00
C MET A 95 -5.06 -9.66 -21.10
N GLN A 96 -5.11 -8.33 -20.87
CA GLN A 96 -3.91 -7.48 -20.83
C GLN A 96 -2.97 -7.89 -19.69
N LEU A 97 -3.50 -8.10 -18.47
CA LEU A 97 -2.73 -8.51 -17.29
C LEU A 97 -2.08 -9.88 -17.49
N HIS A 98 -2.84 -10.86 -18.02
CA HIS A 98 -2.35 -12.23 -18.23
C HIS A 98 -1.27 -12.31 -19.30
N SER A 99 -1.51 -11.66 -20.43
CA SER A 99 -0.52 -11.64 -21.52
C SER A 99 0.74 -10.87 -21.15
N GLY A 100 0.61 -9.78 -20.35
CA GLY A 100 1.75 -9.05 -19.82
C GLY A 100 2.55 -9.87 -18.81
N GLU A 101 1.89 -10.66 -17.96
CA GLU A 101 2.56 -11.61 -17.06
C GLU A 101 3.38 -12.64 -17.84
N HIS A 102 2.82 -13.22 -18.91
CA HIS A 102 3.53 -14.17 -19.75
C HIS A 102 4.82 -13.59 -20.34
N ILE A 103 4.76 -12.38 -20.89
CA ILE A 103 5.94 -11.70 -21.43
C ILE A 103 6.97 -11.49 -20.33
N LEU A 104 6.56 -10.95 -19.17
CA LEU A 104 7.47 -10.67 -18.07
C LEU A 104 8.13 -11.95 -17.56
N SER A 105 7.34 -13.00 -17.35
CA SER A 105 7.83 -14.32 -16.90
C SER A 105 8.76 -14.95 -17.90
N GLY A 106 8.48 -14.86 -19.20
CA GLY A 106 9.36 -15.34 -20.26
C GLY A 106 10.69 -14.59 -20.31
N VAL A 107 10.67 -13.26 -20.12
CA VAL A 107 11.90 -12.45 -20.04
C VAL A 107 12.75 -12.83 -18.82
N VAL A 108 12.13 -12.95 -17.63
CA VAL A 108 12.83 -13.36 -16.40
C VAL A 108 13.43 -14.76 -16.55
N HIS A 109 12.65 -15.72 -17.06
CA HIS A 109 13.14 -17.08 -17.29
C HIS A 109 14.32 -17.12 -18.26
N ARG A 110 14.23 -16.43 -19.39
CA ARG A 110 15.30 -16.40 -20.40
C ARG A 110 16.58 -15.73 -19.89
N ARG A 111 16.49 -14.67 -19.07
CA ARG A 111 17.65 -13.94 -18.57
C ARG A 111 18.34 -14.61 -17.40
N PHE A 112 17.55 -15.16 -16.49
CA PHE A 112 18.05 -15.60 -15.17
C PHE A 112 17.81 -17.08 -14.89
N GLY A 113 17.02 -17.78 -15.71
CA GLY A 113 16.61 -19.16 -15.45
C GLY A 113 15.63 -19.30 -14.27
N TYR A 114 15.02 -18.19 -13.81
CA TYR A 114 14.09 -18.25 -12.70
C TYR A 114 12.69 -18.65 -13.17
N GLU A 115 12.04 -19.47 -12.34
CA GLU A 115 10.69 -19.96 -12.60
C GLU A 115 9.66 -19.05 -11.94
N ASN A 116 8.53 -18.85 -12.64
CA ASN A 116 7.32 -18.30 -12.03
C ASN A 116 6.66 -19.40 -11.19
N VAL A 117 6.74 -19.28 -9.86
CA VAL A 117 6.22 -20.24 -8.88
C VAL A 117 4.88 -19.82 -8.27
N GLY A 118 4.40 -18.61 -8.55
CA GLY A 118 3.13 -18.09 -8.09
C GLY A 118 2.60 -16.97 -8.97
N PHE A 119 1.27 -16.98 -9.21
CA PHE A 119 0.57 -15.96 -9.98
C PHE A 119 -0.85 -15.78 -9.47
N HIS A 120 -1.24 -14.52 -9.27
CA HIS A 120 -2.59 -14.18 -8.84
C HIS A 120 -2.98 -12.79 -9.32
N MET A 121 -4.15 -12.68 -9.95
CA MET A 121 -4.75 -11.39 -10.32
C MET A 121 -5.61 -10.87 -9.17
N GLY A 122 -5.03 -10.03 -8.32
CA GLY A 122 -5.73 -9.36 -7.24
C GLY A 122 -6.61 -8.19 -7.70
N ALA A 123 -7.36 -7.62 -6.75
CA ALA A 123 -8.18 -6.45 -6.99
C ALA A 123 -7.33 -5.23 -7.42
N ASP A 124 -6.23 -4.99 -6.71
CA ASP A 124 -5.37 -3.82 -6.92
C ASP A 124 -4.19 -4.14 -7.86
N PHE A 125 -3.46 -5.22 -7.60
CA PHE A 125 -2.28 -5.63 -8.36
C PHE A 125 -2.34 -7.09 -8.76
N VAL A 126 -1.58 -7.41 -9.79
CA VAL A 126 -1.20 -8.78 -10.12
C VAL A 126 0.09 -9.09 -9.37
N THR A 127 0.13 -10.22 -8.68
CA THR A 127 1.35 -10.71 -8.02
C THR A 127 1.96 -11.86 -8.82
N ILE A 128 3.29 -11.81 -8.95
CA ILE A 128 4.11 -12.86 -9.57
C ILE A 128 5.24 -13.22 -8.62
N ASP A 129 5.38 -14.50 -8.32
CA ASP A 129 6.45 -15.01 -7.47
C ASP A 129 7.51 -15.71 -8.33
N PHE A 130 8.77 -15.27 -8.24
CA PHE A 130 9.89 -15.87 -8.92
C PHE A 130 10.80 -16.63 -7.94
N SER A 131 11.41 -17.73 -8.42
CA SER A 131 12.28 -18.61 -7.64
C SER A 131 13.68 -18.05 -7.36
N GLY A 132 13.98 -16.81 -7.76
CA GLY A 132 15.29 -16.19 -7.57
C GLY A 132 15.21 -14.71 -7.24
N MET A 133 16.35 -14.13 -6.83
CA MET A 133 16.46 -12.73 -6.43
C MET A 133 16.73 -11.84 -7.64
N LEU A 134 16.03 -10.69 -7.72
CA LEU A 134 16.22 -9.68 -8.75
C LEU A 134 16.66 -8.36 -8.10
N THR A 135 17.67 -7.71 -8.68
CA THR A 135 18.11 -6.37 -8.29
C THR A 135 17.24 -5.29 -8.93
N GLN A 136 17.40 -4.04 -8.51
CA GLN A 136 16.69 -2.92 -9.13
C GLN A 136 17.08 -2.71 -10.60
N GLU A 137 18.36 -2.96 -10.94
CA GLU A 137 18.85 -2.93 -12.30
C GLU A 137 18.20 -4.03 -13.15
N ASP A 138 18.09 -5.26 -12.59
CA ASP A 138 17.44 -6.39 -13.26
C ASP A 138 15.97 -6.06 -13.55
N LEU A 139 15.25 -5.51 -12.57
CA LEU A 139 13.85 -5.12 -12.72
C LEU A 139 13.66 -4.07 -13.82
N SER A 140 14.52 -3.07 -13.85
CA SER A 140 14.48 -2.03 -14.89
C SER A 140 14.74 -2.61 -16.27
N ALA A 141 15.70 -3.52 -16.39
CA ALA A 141 16.02 -4.18 -17.65
C ALA A 141 14.92 -5.14 -18.13
N VAL A 142 14.33 -5.90 -17.20
CA VAL A 142 13.18 -6.80 -17.48
C VAL A 142 11.96 -6.01 -17.91
N GLU A 143 11.61 -4.93 -17.22
CA GLU A 143 10.47 -4.08 -17.57
C GLU A 143 10.66 -3.43 -18.95
N ALA A 144 11.85 -2.90 -19.23
CA ALA A 144 12.15 -2.32 -20.52
C ALA A 144 12.01 -3.35 -21.65
N GLU A 145 12.62 -4.53 -21.49
CA GLU A 145 12.53 -5.60 -22.50
C GLU A 145 11.10 -6.12 -22.68
N ALA A 146 10.34 -6.23 -21.58
CA ALA A 146 8.94 -6.64 -21.67
C ALA A 146 8.11 -5.65 -22.49
N ASN A 147 8.33 -4.35 -22.34
CA ASN A 147 7.66 -3.31 -23.13
C ASN A 147 8.12 -3.28 -24.59
N GLU A 148 9.36 -3.64 -24.91
CA GLU A 148 9.80 -3.82 -26.29
C GLU A 148 8.96 -4.89 -27.01
N TRP A 149 8.58 -5.98 -26.33
CA TRP A 149 7.68 -6.99 -26.89
C TRP A 149 6.26 -6.44 -27.11
N VAL A 150 5.76 -5.60 -26.21
CA VAL A 150 4.48 -4.91 -26.42
C VAL A 150 4.52 -4.04 -27.69
N TRP A 151 5.57 -3.25 -27.85
CA TRP A 151 5.71 -2.34 -29.00
C TRP A 151 5.96 -3.04 -30.32
N LYS A 152 6.56 -4.22 -30.33
CA LYS A 152 6.72 -5.05 -31.53
C LYS A 152 5.40 -5.56 -32.09
N ASN A 153 4.33 -5.58 -31.27
CA ASN A 153 2.99 -5.99 -31.67
C ASN A 153 2.94 -7.34 -32.40
N VAL A 154 3.58 -8.36 -31.82
CA VAL A 154 3.59 -9.71 -32.38
C VAL A 154 2.30 -10.46 -32.06
N PRO A 155 1.81 -11.36 -32.93
CA PRO A 155 0.63 -12.16 -32.66
C PRO A 155 0.86 -13.13 -31.50
N ILE A 156 -0.18 -13.43 -30.73
CA ILE A 156 -0.17 -14.46 -29.69
C ILE A 156 -0.88 -15.70 -30.28
N GLU A 157 -0.12 -16.77 -30.38
CA GLU A 157 -0.59 -18.01 -30.99
C GLU A 157 -1.08 -18.99 -29.93
N ILE A 158 -2.22 -19.60 -30.18
CA ILE A 158 -2.81 -20.61 -29.30
C ILE A 158 -2.91 -21.91 -30.07
N THR A 159 -2.27 -22.97 -29.53
CA THR A 159 -2.27 -24.29 -30.17
C THR A 159 -2.64 -25.39 -29.16
N TYR A 160 -3.10 -26.51 -29.72
CA TYR A 160 -3.45 -27.73 -28.97
C TYR A 160 -2.67 -28.92 -29.57
N PRO A 161 -1.34 -29.00 -29.31
CA PRO A 161 -0.52 -30.05 -29.86
C PRO A 161 -0.96 -31.43 -29.35
N ASP A 162 -0.78 -32.45 -30.16
CA ASP A 162 -0.87 -33.83 -29.69
C ASP A 162 0.31 -34.22 -28.80
N ALA A 163 0.27 -35.40 -28.20
CA ALA A 163 1.26 -35.86 -27.21
C ALA A 163 2.68 -35.97 -27.80
N GLU A 164 2.84 -36.24 -29.11
CA GLU A 164 4.15 -36.32 -29.75
C GLU A 164 4.69 -34.91 -30.09
N ALA A 165 3.88 -34.06 -30.66
CA ALA A 165 4.24 -32.67 -30.94
C ALA A 165 4.59 -31.90 -29.64
N LEU A 166 3.85 -32.16 -28.55
CA LEU A 166 4.08 -31.52 -27.26
C LEU A 166 5.49 -31.79 -26.70
N LYS A 167 6.05 -32.98 -26.92
CA LYS A 167 7.40 -33.33 -26.46
C LYS A 167 8.49 -32.48 -27.11
N ALA A 168 8.26 -31.97 -28.32
CA ALA A 168 9.21 -31.15 -29.06
C ALA A 168 9.12 -29.64 -28.72
N ILE A 169 8.11 -29.22 -27.96
CA ILE A 169 7.90 -27.81 -27.63
C ILE A 169 8.55 -27.50 -26.26
N PRO A 170 9.52 -26.57 -26.21
CA PRO A 170 10.16 -26.16 -24.94
C PRO A 170 9.25 -25.16 -24.22
N TYR A 171 8.13 -25.61 -23.63
CA TYR A 171 7.19 -24.75 -22.93
C TYR A 171 7.40 -24.74 -21.42
N ARG A 172 7.11 -23.63 -20.79
CA ARG A 172 7.01 -23.51 -19.32
C ARG A 172 5.68 -24.06 -18.81
N SER A 173 5.66 -24.66 -17.66
CA SER A 173 4.44 -25.09 -16.98
C SER A 173 4.58 -24.98 -15.47
N LYS A 174 3.54 -24.50 -14.79
CA LYS A 174 3.47 -24.42 -13.33
C LYS A 174 3.01 -25.73 -12.67
N LYS A 175 2.51 -26.69 -13.44
CA LYS A 175 1.93 -27.95 -12.96
C LYS A 175 2.26 -29.09 -13.92
N GLU A 176 2.28 -30.32 -13.42
CA GLU A 176 2.18 -31.48 -14.28
C GLU A 176 0.82 -31.50 -14.97
N LEU A 177 0.83 -31.69 -16.29
CA LEU A 177 -0.37 -31.59 -17.11
C LEU A 177 -0.80 -32.99 -17.57
N THR A 178 -2.10 -33.27 -17.51
CA THR A 178 -2.70 -34.51 -18.03
C THR A 178 -3.78 -34.15 -19.04
N GLY A 179 -3.92 -34.96 -20.10
CA GLY A 179 -4.88 -34.73 -21.18
C GLY A 179 -4.40 -33.73 -22.24
N GLN A 180 -5.34 -33.06 -22.90
CA GLN A 180 -5.01 -32.08 -23.95
C GLN A 180 -4.43 -30.80 -23.35
N VAL A 181 -3.22 -30.45 -23.77
CA VAL A 181 -2.50 -29.26 -23.30
C VAL A 181 -2.73 -28.10 -24.26
N ARG A 182 -3.13 -26.95 -23.72
CA ARG A 182 -3.24 -25.69 -24.45
C ARG A 182 -1.94 -24.91 -24.30
N ILE A 183 -1.26 -24.66 -25.40
CA ILE A 183 0.00 -23.90 -25.46
C ILE A 183 -0.30 -22.48 -25.97
N VAL A 184 0.18 -21.50 -25.21
CA VAL A 184 0.18 -20.08 -25.59
C VAL A 184 1.61 -19.72 -25.96
N THR A 185 1.80 -19.27 -27.19
CA THR A 185 3.12 -18.85 -27.71
C THR A 185 3.10 -17.37 -28.04
N ILE A 186 4.00 -16.64 -27.42
CA ILE A 186 4.36 -15.27 -27.80
C ILE A 186 5.71 -15.35 -28.48
N PRO A 187 5.79 -15.34 -29.83
CA PRO A 187 7.01 -15.66 -30.56
C PRO A 187 8.22 -14.85 -30.10
N GLY A 188 9.26 -15.53 -29.62
CA GLY A 188 10.48 -14.92 -29.08
C GLY A 188 10.40 -14.39 -27.65
N ALA A 189 9.21 -14.28 -27.07
CA ALA A 189 9.04 -13.81 -25.68
C ALA A 189 8.74 -14.95 -24.70
N ASP A 190 7.74 -15.80 -24.97
CA ASP A 190 7.32 -16.87 -24.05
C ASP A 190 6.63 -18.02 -24.79
N ILE A 191 6.76 -19.23 -24.26
CA ILE A 191 5.97 -20.41 -24.64
C ILE A 191 5.53 -21.08 -23.33
N CYS A 192 4.22 -21.11 -23.07
CA CYS A 192 3.71 -21.58 -21.79
C CYS A 192 2.42 -22.39 -21.95
N ALA A 193 2.27 -23.42 -21.14
CA ALA A 193 0.99 -24.11 -20.99
C ALA A 193 0.05 -23.26 -20.13
N CYS A 194 -1.03 -22.77 -20.72
CA CYS A 194 -1.96 -21.86 -20.04
C CYS A 194 -3.40 -22.04 -20.50
N CYS A 195 -4.34 -22.00 -19.53
CA CYS A 195 -5.78 -22.09 -19.78
C CYS A 195 -6.48 -20.71 -19.76
N GLY A 196 -5.79 -19.62 -19.44
CA GLY A 196 -6.37 -18.29 -19.33
C GLY A 196 -6.69 -17.64 -20.67
N THR A 197 -7.35 -16.49 -20.63
CA THR A 197 -7.63 -15.69 -21.82
C THR A 197 -6.49 -14.69 -22.08
N HIS A 198 -6.18 -14.50 -23.36
CA HIS A 198 -5.09 -13.63 -23.81
C HIS A 198 -5.59 -12.66 -24.88
N VAL A 199 -4.89 -11.55 -25.04
CA VAL A 199 -5.07 -10.64 -26.19
C VAL A 199 -4.59 -11.31 -27.48
N SER A 200 -5.03 -10.82 -28.64
CA SER A 200 -4.65 -11.39 -29.93
C SER A 200 -3.24 -11.03 -30.35
N SER A 201 -2.74 -9.88 -29.90
CA SER A 201 -1.37 -9.44 -30.17
C SER A 201 -0.79 -8.68 -28.99
N THR A 202 0.53 -8.65 -28.87
CA THR A 202 1.20 -8.01 -27.72
C THR A 202 0.96 -6.51 -27.64
N GLY A 203 0.67 -5.83 -28.77
CA GLY A 203 0.33 -4.41 -28.79
C GLY A 203 -0.95 -4.06 -28.02
N GLU A 204 -1.90 -4.98 -27.95
CA GLU A 204 -3.15 -4.79 -27.18
C GLU A 204 -2.92 -4.74 -25.66
N ILE A 205 -1.76 -5.22 -25.17
CA ILE A 205 -1.36 -5.10 -23.77
C ILE A 205 -1.18 -3.62 -23.39
N GLY A 206 -0.63 -2.82 -24.32
CA GLY A 206 -0.42 -1.40 -24.18
C GLY A 206 0.81 -1.03 -23.34
N LEU A 207 0.89 -1.45 -22.09
CA LEU A 207 1.97 -1.14 -21.16
C LEU A 207 2.11 -2.26 -20.12
N ILE A 208 3.35 -2.59 -19.76
CA ILE A 208 3.67 -3.47 -18.60
C ILE A 208 4.47 -2.62 -17.60
N LYS A 209 4.01 -2.55 -16.35
CA LYS A 209 4.68 -1.78 -15.30
C LYS A 209 4.87 -2.60 -14.03
N ILE A 210 6.11 -2.63 -13.51
CA ILE A 210 6.45 -3.20 -12.20
C ILE A 210 6.36 -2.07 -11.18
N PHE A 211 5.54 -2.26 -10.13
CA PHE A 211 5.35 -1.25 -9.07
C PHE A 211 6.11 -1.58 -7.80
N SER A 212 6.23 -2.86 -7.46
CA SER A 212 7.00 -3.28 -6.29
C SER A 212 7.74 -4.59 -6.54
N CYS A 213 8.79 -4.79 -5.76
CA CYS A 213 9.54 -6.04 -5.66
C CYS A 213 9.93 -6.23 -4.20
N VAL A 214 9.46 -7.30 -3.60
CA VAL A 214 9.79 -7.64 -2.22
C VAL A 214 10.36 -9.05 -2.14
N LYS A 215 11.23 -9.29 -1.16
CA LYS A 215 11.71 -10.65 -0.90
C LYS A 215 10.52 -11.54 -0.50
N PHE A 216 10.40 -12.70 -1.12
CA PHE A 216 9.35 -13.68 -0.85
C PHE A 216 9.92 -15.09 -0.94
N HIS A 217 9.90 -15.84 0.19
CA HIS A 217 10.58 -17.12 0.32
C HIS A 217 12.06 -17.04 -0.12
N ASP A 218 12.47 -17.91 -1.04
CA ASP A 218 13.85 -17.96 -1.57
C ASP A 218 14.06 -17.05 -2.81
N GLY A 219 13.05 -16.29 -3.19
CA GLY A 219 13.04 -15.41 -4.34
C GLY A 219 12.38 -14.07 -4.09
N VAL A 220 11.64 -13.57 -5.10
CA VAL A 220 10.95 -12.28 -5.03
C VAL A 220 9.48 -12.40 -5.42
N ARG A 221 8.64 -11.54 -4.83
CA ARG A 221 7.29 -11.23 -5.29
C ARG A 221 7.30 -9.87 -5.97
N LEU A 222 6.79 -9.83 -7.19
CA LEU A 222 6.52 -8.60 -7.92
C LEU A 222 5.05 -8.24 -7.85
N GLU A 223 4.76 -6.94 -7.79
CA GLU A 223 3.44 -6.39 -8.07
C GLU A 223 3.49 -5.64 -9.38
N ILE A 224 2.65 -6.04 -10.31
CA ILE A 224 2.59 -5.47 -11.65
C ILE A 224 1.17 -5.04 -12.03
N LEU A 225 1.09 -4.11 -12.97
CA LEU A 225 -0.13 -3.82 -13.72
C LEU A 225 0.21 -3.74 -15.22
N CYS A 226 -0.79 -4.05 -16.05
CA CYS A 226 -0.69 -3.91 -17.49
C CYS A 226 -1.86 -3.10 -18.04
N GLY A 227 -1.69 -2.53 -19.24
CA GLY A 227 -2.72 -1.92 -20.02
C GLY A 227 -3.49 -0.81 -19.32
N ARG A 228 -4.81 -0.90 -19.41
CA ARG A 228 -5.72 0.11 -18.85
C ARG A 228 -5.51 0.33 -17.35
N ARG A 229 -5.33 -0.74 -16.56
CA ARG A 229 -5.11 -0.63 -15.11
C ARG A 229 -3.78 0.04 -14.78
N ALA A 230 -2.70 -0.25 -15.53
CA ALA A 230 -1.42 0.43 -15.39
C ALA A 230 -1.53 1.92 -15.70
N LEU A 231 -2.21 2.29 -16.80
CA LEU A 231 -2.41 3.69 -17.18
C LEU A 231 -3.23 4.45 -16.13
N ALA A 232 -4.31 3.86 -15.62
CA ALA A 232 -5.14 4.47 -14.59
C ALA A 232 -4.33 4.77 -13.32
N TYR A 233 -3.59 3.78 -12.83
CA TYR A 233 -2.77 3.93 -11.63
C TYR A 233 -1.63 4.96 -11.79
N LEU A 234 -0.94 4.94 -12.94
CA LEU A 234 0.09 5.95 -13.25
C LEU A 234 -0.50 7.36 -13.37
N SER A 235 -1.73 7.49 -13.89
CA SER A 235 -2.43 8.77 -13.96
C SER A 235 -2.75 9.32 -12.56
N GLU A 236 -3.14 8.46 -11.62
CA GLU A 236 -3.36 8.84 -10.22
C GLU A 236 -2.05 9.28 -9.55
N ILE A 237 -0.94 8.54 -9.75
CA ILE A 237 0.38 8.93 -9.26
C ILE A 237 0.80 10.29 -9.82
N ALA A 238 0.62 10.52 -11.13
CA ALA A 238 0.95 11.78 -11.77
C ALA A 238 0.13 12.95 -11.20
N GLU A 239 -1.18 12.74 -10.96
CA GLU A 239 -2.04 13.76 -10.35
C GLU A 239 -1.64 14.05 -8.89
N GLN A 240 -1.35 13.02 -8.08
CA GLN A 240 -0.83 13.22 -6.71
C GLN A 240 0.49 13.99 -6.74
N ASN A 241 1.43 13.62 -7.61
CA ASN A 241 2.69 14.33 -7.73
C ASN A 241 2.50 15.78 -8.20
N ARG A 242 1.55 16.06 -9.10
CA ARG A 242 1.19 17.41 -9.53
C ARG A 242 0.68 18.28 -8.36
N ARG A 243 -0.14 17.71 -7.45
CA ARG A 243 -0.60 18.40 -6.24
C ARG A 243 0.56 18.72 -5.30
N VAL A 244 1.44 17.76 -5.05
CA VAL A 244 2.66 17.96 -4.23
C VAL A 244 3.57 19.02 -4.87
N SER A 245 3.76 18.97 -6.19
CA SER A 245 4.49 19.96 -6.96
C SER A 245 3.95 21.39 -6.75
N GLY A 246 2.63 21.56 -6.79
CA GLY A 246 1.96 22.84 -6.52
C GLY A 246 2.18 23.33 -5.09
N LEU A 247 2.01 22.47 -4.08
CA LEU A 247 2.25 22.83 -2.67
C LEU A 247 3.68 23.27 -2.39
N LEU A 248 4.66 22.67 -3.07
CA LEU A 248 6.09 22.94 -2.88
C LEU A 248 6.64 23.99 -3.84
N SER A 249 5.81 24.53 -4.75
CA SER A 249 6.26 25.42 -5.83
C SER A 249 7.47 24.85 -6.59
N ALA A 250 7.44 23.55 -6.86
CA ALA A 250 8.50 22.79 -7.52
C ALA A 250 8.01 22.21 -8.85
N LYS A 251 8.92 21.86 -9.77
CA LYS A 251 8.55 21.10 -10.96
C LYS A 251 8.22 19.65 -10.62
N PRO A 252 7.37 18.96 -11.40
CA PRO A 252 6.95 17.58 -11.11
C PRO A 252 8.09 16.58 -10.88
N LEU A 253 9.22 16.73 -11.58
CA LEU A 253 10.39 15.85 -11.42
C LEU A 253 11.37 16.32 -10.33
N GLU A 254 11.08 17.43 -9.65
CA GLU A 254 11.91 18.02 -8.59
C GLU A 254 11.25 17.96 -7.20
N THR A 255 10.10 17.30 -7.07
CA THR A 255 9.32 17.23 -5.82
C THR A 255 10.11 16.62 -4.68
N ALA A 256 10.84 15.52 -4.92
CA ALA A 256 11.68 14.88 -3.91
C ALA A 256 12.78 15.83 -3.37
N ALA A 257 13.44 16.59 -4.26
CA ALA A 257 14.43 17.60 -3.85
C ALA A 257 13.79 18.76 -3.08
N ALA A 258 12.57 19.16 -3.45
CA ALA A 258 11.82 20.19 -2.72
C ALA A 258 11.41 19.74 -1.32
N VAL A 259 10.96 18.49 -1.16
CA VAL A 259 10.69 17.89 0.17
C VAL A 259 11.97 17.89 1.02
N ARG A 260 13.10 17.49 0.46
CA ARG A 260 14.39 17.51 1.20
C ARG A 260 14.70 18.91 1.70
N ARG A 261 14.64 19.94 0.83
CA ARG A 261 14.86 21.34 1.25
C ARG A 261 13.91 21.79 2.35
N LEU A 262 12.64 21.37 2.32
CA LEU A 262 11.65 21.69 3.35
C LEU A 262 12.03 21.07 4.70
N LEU A 263 12.43 19.80 4.71
CA LEU A 263 12.88 19.11 5.91
C LEU A 263 14.15 19.74 6.51
N ASP A 264 15.10 20.10 5.66
CA ASP A 264 16.34 20.76 6.08
C ASP A 264 16.04 22.16 6.65
N ALA A 265 15.14 22.92 6.04
CA ALA A 265 14.70 24.22 6.54
C ALA A 265 13.96 24.10 7.89
N GLU A 266 13.09 23.10 8.05
CA GLU A 266 12.41 22.81 9.31
C GLU A 266 13.42 22.49 10.42
N ALA A 267 14.39 21.61 10.14
CA ALA A 267 15.45 21.27 11.09
C ALA A 267 16.26 22.50 11.52
N ALA A 268 16.64 23.35 10.55
CA ALA A 268 17.35 24.60 10.84
C ALA A 268 16.52 25.57 11.68
N GLN A 269 15.21 25.70 11.43
CA GLN A 269 14.32 26.52 12.24
C GLN A 269 14.16 26.00 13.66
N LYS A 270 14.03 24.67 13.84
CA LYS A 270 14.00 24.05 15.17
C LYS A 270 15.28 24.33 15.96
N GLN A 271 16.43 24.19 15.32
CA GLN A 271 17.73 24.49 15.94
C GLN A 271 17.88 25.99 16.29
N ARG A 272 17.43 26.88 15.41
CA ARG A 272 17.43 28.31 15.67
C ARG A 272 16.50 28.67 16.84
N ALA A 273 15.30 28.09 16.91
CA ALA A 273 14.36 28.31 18.02
C ALA A 273 14.97 27.83 19.35
N ALA A 274 15.58 26.65 19.37
CA ALA A 274 16.26 26.13 20.56
C ALA A 274 17.42 27.03 21.03
N GLY A 275 18.22 27.57 20.07
CA GLY A 275 19.30 28.50 20.41
C GLY A 275 18.79 29.84 20.94
N LEU A 276 17.68 30.36 20.43
CA LEU A 276 17.06 31.58 20.96
C LEU A 276 16.45 31.35 22.35
N GLU A 277 15.81 30.20 22.58
CA GLU A 277 15.34 29.81 23.91
C GLU A 277 16.52 29.79 24.93
N GLU A 278 17.62 29.14 24.53
CA GLU A 278 18.79 29.02 25.39
C GLU A 278 19.39 30.38 25.77
N ALA A 279 19.49 31.31 24.81
CA ALA A 279 19.93 32.67 25.04
C ALA A 279 19.01 33.43 26.02
N VAL A 280 17.68 33.30 25.85
CA VAL A 280 16.69 33.90 26.74
C VAL A 280 16.78 33.28 28.14
N PHE A 281 16.93 31.96 28.25
CA PHE A 281 17.05 31.27 29.54
C PHE A 281 18.35 31.67 30.28
N ALA A 282 19.47 31.76 29.56
CA ALA A 282 20.73 32.22 30.11
C ALA A 282 20.63 33.68 30.62
N GLN A 283 19.97 34.58 29.91
CA GLN A 283 19.74 35.95 30.35
C GLN A 283 18.87 36.00 31.61
N LYS A 284 17.80 35.21 31.67
CA LYS A 284 16.94 35.10 32.87
C LYS A 284 17.71 34.55 34.08
N ALA A 285 18.46 33.47 33.86
CA ALA A 285 19.30 32.89 34.94
C ALA A 285 20.33 33.89 35.47
N GLN A 286 20.98 34.65 34.56
CA GLN A 286 21.95 35.69 34.94
C GLN A 286 21.31 36.82 35.77
N ALA A 287 20.09 37.27 35.39
CA ALA A 287 19.34 38.30 36.10
C ALA A 287 18.94 37.87 37.52
N LEU A 288 18.88 36.55 37.77
CA LEU A 288 18.54 35.96 39.08
C LEU A 288 19.76 35.42 39.84
N ALA A 289 20.97 35.72 39.39
CA ALA A 289 22.19 35.26 40.04
C ALA A 289 22.28 35.72 41.50
N GLY A 290 22.44 34.76 42.43
CA GLY A 290 22.51 35.01 43.85
C GLY A 290 21.21 35.43 44.54
N ALA A 291 20.07 35.33 43.87
CA ALA A 291 18.76 35.73 44.40
C ALA A 291 18.22 34.78 45.50
N GLY A 292 18.83 33.62 45.69
CA GLY A 292 18.35 32.60 46.63
C GLY A 292 17.17 31.79 46.06
N ASN A 293 16.11 31.61 46.85
CA ASN A 293 14.93 30.92 46.37
C ASN A 293 14.14 31.78 45.37
N VAL A 294 13.83 31.20 44.18
CA VAL A 294 13.21 31.92 43.08
C VAL A 294 11.92 31.17 42.64
N LEU A 295 10.85 31.93 42.41
CA LEU A 295 9.62 31.48 41.81
C LEU A 295 9.40 32.23 40.49
N LEU A 296 9.28 31.49 39.38
CA LEU A 296 9.09 32.04 38.03
C LEU A 296 7.80 31.52 37.44
N PHE A 297 7.12 32.42 36.67
CA PHE A 297 5.99 32.06 35.86
C PHE A 297 6.31 32.38 34.39
N GLU A 298 6.12 31.37 33.55
CA GLU A 298 6.39 31.43 32.10
C GLU A 298 5.16 31.09 31.29
N PRO A 299 5.05 31.57 30.06
CA PRO A 299 4.07 31.03 29.12
C PRO A 299 4.21 29.53 28.96
N ALA A 300 3.18 28.86 28.48
CA ALA A 300 3.18 27.43 28.23
C ALA A 300 4.39 27.04 27.35
N MET A 301 5.16 26.07 27.81
CA MET A 301 6.33 25.54 27.10
C MET A 301 6.38 24.00 27.19
N ASN A 302 7.19 23.38 26.35
CA ASN A 302 7.37 21.95 26.44
C ASN A 302 8.17 21.54 27.69
N PRO A 303 8.04 20.30 28.21
CA PRO A 303 8.70 19.85 29.43
C PRO A 303 10.22 19.93 29.40
N ASP A 304 10.86 19.78 28.24
CA ASP A 304 12.31 19.85 28.10
C ASP A 304 12.82 21.30 28.23
N SER A 305 12.14 22.26 27.58
CA SER A 305 12.41 23.69 27.73
C SER A 305 12.24 24.14 29.18
N LEU A 306 11.15 23.70 29.84
CA LEU A 306 10.91 23.99 31.27
C LEU A 306 12.02 23.43 32.17
N ARG A 307 12.47 22.21 31.92
CA ARG A 307 13.60 21.59 32.63
C ARG A 307 14.89 22.37 32.43
N ARG A 308 15.23 22.70 31.18
CA ARG A 308 16.47 23.48 30.86
C ARG A 308 16.50 24.86 31.54
N LEU A 309 15.36 25.58 31.50
CA LEU A 309 15.26 26.86 32.22
C LEU A 309 15.48 26.68 33.72
N THR A 310 14.83 25.68 34.33
CA THR A 310 14.98 25.42 35.76
C THR A 310 16.40 25.06 36.15
N ASP A 311 17.07 24.20 35.34
CA ASP A 311 18.48 23.84 35.57
C ASP A 311 19.42 25.07 35.54
N LEU A 312 19.22 25.96 34.56
CA LEU A 312 20.02 27.19 34.43
C LEU A 312 19.77 28.16 35.61
N VAL A 313 18.51 28.39 35.98
CA VAL A 313 18.14 29.26 37.08
C VAL A 313 18.62 28.69 38.41
N MET A 314 18.42 27.38 38.66
CA MET A 314 18.93 26.69 39.87
C MET A 314 20.45 26.86 40.03
N SER A 315 21.20 26.70 38.94
CA SER A 315 22.66 26.84 38.95
C SER A 315 23.12 28.27 39.23
N ALA A 316 22.31 29.28 38.89
CA ALA A 316 22.66 30.70 39.02
C ALA A 316 22.14 31.33 40.33
N CYS A 317 20.94 30.97 40.79
CA CYS A 317 20.27 31.67 41.89
C CYS A 317 20.87 31.38 43.28
N GLY A 318 21.59 30.27 43.43
CA GLY A 318 22.16 29.86 44.74
C GLY A 318 21.15 29.35 45.75
N GLY A 319 19.98 28.95 45.33
CA GLY A 319 18.89 28.40 46.10
C GLY A 319 17.96 27.52 45.28
N ARG A 320 16.70 27.49 45.69
CA ARG A 320 15.66 26.73 44.97
C ARG A 320 15.14 27.53 43.78
N ALA A 321 15.11 26.90 42.59
CA ALA A 321 14.40 27.40 41.41
C ALA A 321 13.08 26.67 41.25
N ALA A 322 11.94 27.37 41.35
CA ALA A 322 10.62 26.84 41.06
C ALA A 322 10.07 27.58 39.83
N VAL A 323 9.90 26.86 38.74
CA VAL A 323 9.42 27.39 37.44
C VAL A 323 8.09 26.76 37.08
N PHE A 324 7.09 27.62 36.83
CA PHE A 324 5.75 27.22 36.43
C PHE A 324 5.45 27.76 35.03
N ALA A 325 5.06 26.88 34.12
CA ALA A 325 4.74 27.24 32.74
C ALA A 325 3.29 26.87 32.39
N GLY A 326 2.52 27.87 32.01
CA GLY A 326 1.09 27.69 31.72
C GLY A 326 0.27 28.95 31.92
N SER A 327 -1.00 28.77 32.28
CA SER A 327 -1.95 29.85 32.59
C SER A 327 -2.94 29.40 33.65
N ASP A 328 -3.63 30.37 34.28
CA ASP A 328 -4.67 30.07 35.28
C ASP A 328 -5.85 29.30 34.67
N ALA A 329 -6.08 29.43 33.36
CA ALA A 329 -7.16 28.75 32.64
C ALA A 329 -6.82 27.27 32.34
N ASP A 330 -5.55 26.98 32.01
CA ASP A 330 -5.13 25.66 31.55
C ASP A 330 -4.36 24.86 32.62
N GLY A 331 -4.06 25.49 33.76
CA GLY A 331 -3.17 24.98 34.78
C GLY A 331 -1.68 25.17 34.41
N TYR A 332 -0.80 24.73 35.28
CA TYR A 332 0.63 24.90 35.10
C TYR A 332 1.36 23.57 35.11
N LYS A 333 2.33 23.43 34.20
CA LYS A 333 3.42 22.45 34.32
C LYS A 333 4.47 23.09 35.19
N TYR A 334 5.06 22.32 36.12
CA TYR A 334 6.12 22.82 36.98
C TYR A 334 7.41 22.03 36.84
N SER A 335 8.49 22.71 37.11
CA SER A 335 9.80 22.12 37.35
C SER A 335 10.43 22.83 38.53
N VAL A 336 10.87 22.06 39.54
CA VAL A 336 11.51 22.59 40.75
C VAL A 336 12.86 21.92 40.94
N GLY A 337 13.92 22.70 41.13
CA GLY A 337 15.26 22.24 41.32
C GLY A 337 15.95 22.95 42.49
N GLU A 338 16.80 22.24 43.28
CA GLU A 338 17.63 22.75 44.35
C GLU A 338 18.88 21.88 44.44
N GLN A 339 20.05 22.47 44.13
CA GLN A 339 21.27 21.71 43.85
C GLN A 339 21.67 20.76 45.00
N ASP A 340 21.67 21.23 46.24
CA ASP A 340 22.02 20.48 47.42
C ASP A 340 20.83 20.15 48.34
N GLY A 341 19.58 20.26 47.77
CA GLY A 341 18.35 20.11 48.52
C GLY A 341 17.71 18.73 48.42
N ASP A 342 16.69 18.52 49.27
CA ASP A 342 15.79 17.38 49.18
C ASP A 342 14.34 17.85 48.97
N LEU A 343 13.88 17.84 47.74
CA LEU A 343 12.57 18.34 47.32
C LEU A 343 11.42 17.35 47.54
N ARG A 344 11.67 16.13 48.00
CA ARG A 344 10.65 15.07 48.08
C ARG A 344 9.45 15.47 48.94
N GLN A 345 9.71 16.07 50.11
CA GLN A 345 8.63 16.53 50.98
C GLN A 345 7.91 17.76 50.42
N LEU A 346 8.66 18.73 49.88
CA LEU A 346 8.08 19.91 49.21
C LEU A 346 7.17 19.51 48.05
N VAL A 347 7.59 18.60 47.18
CA VAL A 347 6.82 18.15 46.04
C VAL A 347 5.58 17.37 46.47
N LYS A 348 5.64 16.58 47.51
CA LYS A 348 4.49 15.91 48.10
C LYS A 348 3.45 16.92 48.62
N GLU A 349 3.86 17.95 49.33
CA GLU A 349 2.99 19.02 49.81
C GLU A 349 2.42 19.86 48.65
N LEU A 350 3.25 20.21 47.65
CA LEU A 350 2.87 20.92 46.47
C LEU A 350 1.75 20.18 45.73
N ASN A 351 1.95 18.89 45.46
CA ASN A 351 0.95 18.07 44.78
C ASN A 351 -0.36 17.95 45.59
N ALA A 352 -0.26 17.86 46.91
CA ALA A 352 -1.43 17.75 47.79
C ALA A 352 -2.25 19.06 47.85
N GLN A 353 -1.55 20.22 47.98
CA GLN A 353 -2.23 21.52 48.16
C GLN A 353 -2.66 22.18 46.86
N LEU A 354 -1.91 21.96 45.77
CA LEU A 354 -2.17 22.61 44.48
C LEU A 354 -2.80 21.65 43.46
N HIS A 355 -3.43 20.57 43.93
CA HIS A 355 -4.06 19.56 43.09
C HIS A 355 -3.15 19.05 41.98
N GLY A 356 -1.89 18.80 42.35
CA GLY A 356 -0.82 18.47 41.40
C GLY A 356 -0.55 16.98 41.26
N ARG A 357 0.21 16.67 40.22
CA ARG A 357 0.79 15.35 39.97
C ARG A 357 2.22 15.52 39.48
N GLY A 358 3.16 14.90 40.13
CA GLY A 358 4.55 14.96 39.71
C GLY A 358 5.47 14.27 40.70
N GLY A 359 6.75 14.28 40.36
CA GLY A 359 7.81 13.68 41.15
C GLY A 359 9.16 13.79 40.48
N GLY A 360 10.18 13.20 41.05
CA GLY A 360 11.52 13.25 40.48
C GLY A 360 12.59 12.72 41.43
N LYS A 361 13.79 13.24 41.26
CA LYS A 361 14.97 12.98 42.13
C LYS A 361 14.94 13.90 43.33
N PRO A 362 15.73 13.64 44.41
CA PRO A 362 15.76 14.51 45.57
C PRO A 362 16.02 15.99 45.25
N PHE A 363 16.89 16.27 44.29
CA PHE A 363 17.32 17.62 43.92
C PHE A 363 16.52 18.24 42.75
N PHE A 364 15.62 17.47 42.11
CA PHE A 364 14.91 17.94 40.91
C PHE A 364 13.60 17.19 40.68
N ALA A 365 12.48 17.90 40.53
CA ALA A 365 11.18 17.32 40.32
C ALA A 365 10.38 18.09 39.24
N GLN A 366 9.53 17.38 38.54
CA GLN A 366 8.63 17.92 37.52
C GLN A 366 7.21 17.37 37.67
N GLY A 367 6.25 18.16 37.23
CA GLY A 367 4.84 17.76 37.26
C GLY A 367 3.89 18.78 36.68
N SER A 368 2.64 18.71 37.10
CA SER A 368 1.61 19.68 36.76
C SER A 368 0.71 19.96 37.96
N VAL A 369 0.13 21.16 38.02
CA VAL A 369 -0.84 21.59 39.02
C VAL A 369 -2.06 22.20 38.35
N GLN A 370 -3.23 22.10 38.99
CA GLN A 370 -4.48 22.71 38.57
C GLN A 370 -4.85 23.96 39.42
N ALA A 371 -3.87 24.55 40.05
CA ALA A 371 -4.01 25.74 40.86
C ALA A 371 -3.68 27.01 40.07
N GLY A 372 -4.28 28.13 40.42
CA GLY A 372 -3.98 29.42 39.84
C GLY A 372 -2.65 30.00 40.35
N ARG A 373 -2.13 31.02 39.65
CA ARG A 373 -0.86 31.68 40.01
C ARG A 373 -0.85 32.18 41.47
N ALA A 374 -1.91 32.82 41.92
CA ALA A 374 -2.01 33.33 43.30
C ALA A 374 -1.89 32.25 44.37
N GLU A 375 -2.47 31.06 44.14
CA GLU A 375 -2.36 29.92 45.05
C GLU A 375 -0.93 29.35 45.09
N ILE A 376 -0.28 29.31 43.92
CA ILE A 376 1.13 28.90 43.82
C ILE A 376 2.03 29.89 44.54
N GLU A 377 1.85 31.20 44.37
CA GLU A 377 2.59 32.25 45.07
C GLU A 377 2.44 32.14 46.61
N VAL A 378 1.21 31.90 47.10
CA VAL A 378 0.94 31.67 48.54
C VAL A 378 1.65 30.42 49.04
N PHE A 379 1.64 29.33 48.25
CA PHE A 379 2.33 28.09 48.63
C PHE A 379 3.84 28.30 48.84
N PHE A 380 4.49 29.11 48.00
CA PHE A 380 5.93 29.39 48.06
C PHE A 380 6.29 30.58 48.99
N ALA A 381 5.31 31.33 49.48
CA ALA A 381 5.57 32.44 50.39
C ALA A 381 6.21 31.95 51.69
N GLY A 382 7.47 32.35 51.95
CA GLY A 382 8.20 32.00 53.16
C GLY A 382 8.86 30.61 53.17
N ARG A 383 8.94 29.94 52.02
CA ARG A 383 9.58 28.61 51.89
C ARG A 383 10.88 28.62 51.11
#